data_a991c6c5447986d463f101a79ab42b5d
#
_entry.id   a991c6c5447986d463f101a79ab42b5d
#
_cell.length_a   1.000
_cell.length_b   1.000
_cell.length_c   1.000
_cell.angle_alpha   90.00
_cell.angle_beta   90.00
_cell.angle_gamma   90.00
#
_symmetry.space_group_name_H-M   'P 1'
#
loop_
_entity.id
_entity.type
_entity.pdbx_description
1 polymer ?
#
loop_
_entity_poly.entity_id
_entity_poly.type
_entity_poly.pdbx_seq_one_letter_code
_entity_poly.pdbx_strand_id
1 'polypeptide(L)'
;MVSTRVLKWPVVPGVLLGVLGSFVLEFVFVEGSEAYPVYAQQGYENPREATGRIVCANCHLASKPVDIEVPQSVLPDTVFEAVVKIPYDQQVQQVLGNGKKGPLNVGAVLVLPEGFQLAPPERISEEMKNRVGKLYFSPYSESHQNIIVVGPVPGKKYTEMVFPILSPNPETDKTVKYLNYPIYLGGNRGRGQVYPDGKKSNNTVYNTPSAGLIQSIGTGSEGSTTVTVKKADGSTLTEVIPAGPQLIVAEGQTVVADQPLTNNPNVGGFGQAETEIVLQNPARVQGLILFFTTVVLAQVFLVLKKKQFEKVQLAEMNF
;
A
#
# COMPACT_ATOMS: atom_id res chain seq x y z
N MET A 1 -51.23 33.13 -54.18
CA MET A 1 -51.89 32.41 -53.09
C MET A 1 -51.18 31.07 -52.92
N VAL A 2 -50.27 30.98 -52.03
CA VAL A 2 -49.55 29.72 -51.70
C VAL A 2 -49.88 29.39 -50.23
N SER A 3 -50.58 28.31 -50.02
CA SER A 3 -51.02 27.83 -48.71
C SER A 3 -49.92 26.99 -48.05
N THR A 4 -49.32 27.49 -47.00
CA THR A 4 -48.39 26.77 -46.13
C THR A 4 -49.15 25.91 -45.12
N ARG A 5 -49.11 24.58 -45.30
CA ARG A 5 -49.59 23.61 -44.31
C ARG A 5 -48.52 23.42 -43.21
N VAL A 6 -48.85 23.87 -42.00
CA VAL A 6 -48.06 23.59 -40.82
C VAL A 6 -48.37 22.18 -40.34
N LEU A 7 -47.38 21.28 -40.37
CA LEU A 7 -47.50 19.92 -39.84
C LEU A 7 -47.31 19.96 -38.32
N LYS A 8 -48.38 19.74 -37.56
CA LYS A 8 -48.34 19.57 -36.10
C LYS A 8 -47.98 18.15 -35.76
N TRP A 9 -46.83 17.96 -35.14
CA TRP A 9 -46.44 16.68 -34.53
C TRP A 9 -47.05 16.63 -33.11
N PRO A 10 -47.63 15.48 -32.67
CA PRO A 10 -48.10 15.33 -31.33
C PRO A 10 -46.90 15.05 -30.42
N VAL A 11 -46.69 15.93 -29.43
CA VAL A 11 -45.74 15.70 -28.33
C VAL A 11 -46.36 14.67 -27.40
N VAL A 12 -45.75 13.50 -27.29
CA VAL A 12 -46.15 12.43 -26.39
C VAL A 12 -45.58 12.75 -24.99
N PRO A 13 -46.42 13.01 -23.97
CA PRO A 13 -45.94 13.41 -22.63
C PRO A 13 -45.22 12.31 -21.84
N GLY A 14 -45.18 11.09 -22.34
CA GLY A 14 -44.55 9.97 -21.66
C GLY A 14 -43.00 9.92 -21.71
N VAL A 15 -42.38 10.60 -22.69
CA VAL A 15 -40.92 10.55 -22.87
C VAL A 15 -40.17 11.51 -21.93
N LEU A 16 -40.80 12.60 -21.51
CA LEU A 16 -40.20 13.56 -20.57
C LEU A 16 -40.09 13.04 -19.12
N LEU A 17 -41.02 12.18 -18.71
CA LEU A 17 -40.99 11.57 -17.37
C LEU A 17 -39.93 10.45 -17.25
N GLY A 18 -39.61 9.76 -18.34
CA GLY A 18 -38.58 8.71 -18.35
C GLY A 18 -37.15 9.27 -18.24
N VAL A 19 -36.87 10.44 -18.84
CA VAL A 19 -35.55 11.08 -18.81
C VAL A 19 -35.27 11.75 -17.47
N LEU A 20 -36.28 12.32 -16.82
CA LEU A 20 -36.15 12.89 -15.46
C LEU A 20 -36.01 11.81 -14.37
N GLY A 21 -36.61 10.63 -14.57
CA GLY A 21 -36.47 9.48 -13.65
C GLY A 21 -35.07 8.85 -13.70
N SER A 22 -34.41 8.83 -14.85
CA SER A 22 -33.05 8.30 -14.99
C SER A 22 -31.96 9.21 -14.39
N PHE A 23 -32.22 10.52 -14.34
CA PHE A 23 -31.26 11.47 -13.74
C PHE A 23 -31.31 11.54 -12.20
N VAL A 24 -32.38 11.06 -11.58
CA VAL A 24 -32.53 11.08 -10.11
C VAL A 24 -31.98 9.82 -9.44
N LEU A 25 -31.74 8.73 -10.19
CA LEU A 25 -31.25 7.47 -9.63
C LEU A 25 -29.72 7.35 -9.56
N GLU A 26 -28.96 8.26 -10.16
CA GLU A 26 -27.48 8.22 -10.14
C GLU A 26 -26.84 8.98 -8.96
N PHE A 27 -27.63 9.60 -8.08
CA PHE A 27 -27.10 10.43 -6.99
C PHE A 27 -27.19 9.81 -5.57
N VAL A 28 -27.42 8.52 -5.41
CA VAL A 28 -27.68 7.93 -4.07
C VAL A 28 -26.64 6.85 -3.67
N PHE A 29 -25.54 6.70 -4.38
CA PHE A 29 -24.42 5.91 -3.87
C PHE A 29 -23.16 6.78 -3.72
N VAL A 30 -23.20 7.70 -2.75
CA VAL A 30 -21.93 8.14 -2.13
C VAL A 30 -21.52 6.99 -1.20
N GLU A 31 -20.83 6.01 -1.77
CA GLU A 31 -20.10 5.04 -0.96
C GLU A 31 -19.11 5.81 -0.09
N GLY A 32 -19.18 5.56 1.22
CA GLY A 32 -18.35 6.24 2.19
C GLY A 32 -16.87 6.19 1.81
N SER A 33 -16.23 7.34 1.83
CA SER A 33 -14.81 7.56 1.53
C SER A 33 -13.92 6.49 2.18
N GLU A 34 -13.56 5.46 1.42
CA GLU A 34 -12.47 4.58 1.78
C GLU A 34 -11.14 5.33 1.55
N ALA A 35 -10.11 5.06 2.37
CA ALA A 35 -8.81 5.70 2.23
C ALA A 35 -8.10 5.16 0.97
N TYR A 36 -8.34 5.79 -0.16
CA TYR A 36 -7.69 5.46 -1.43
C TYR A 36 -6.29 6.06 -1.50
N PRO A 37 -5.32 5.39 -2.17
CA PRO A 37 -3.98 5.93 -2.43
C PRO A 37 -3.99 7.31 -3.08
N VAL A 38 -5.05 7.63 -3.85
CA VAL A 38 -5.24 8.94 -4.51
C VAL A 38 -5.13 10.12 -3.56
N TYR A 39 -5.50 9.99 -2.30
CA TYR A 39 -5.32 11.06 -1.32
C TYR A 39 -3.86 11.38 -1.02
N ALA A 40 -3.00 10.35 -1.00
CA ALA A 40 -1.56 10.57 -0.89
C ALA A 40 -1.00 11.21 -2.17
N GLN A 41 -1.43 10.72 -3.34
CA GLN A 41 -1.02 11.24 -4.64
C GLN A 41 -1.41 12.71 -4.85
N GLN A 42 -2.57 13.13 -4.33
CA GLN A 42 -3.04 14.54 -4.41
C GLN A 42 -2.38 15.46 -3.38
N GLY A 43 -2.07 14.94 -2.19
CA GLY A 43 -1.56 15.74 -1.07
C GLY A 43 -0.03 15.84 -1.00
N TYR A 44 0.69 14.93 -1.67
CA TYR A 44 2.14 14.83 -1.56
C TYR A 44 2.76 14.51 -2.92
N GLU A 45 3.66 15.36 -3.39
CA GLU A 45 4.39 15.15 -4.63
C GLU A 45 5.27 13.89 -4.54
N ASN A 46 6.00 13.72 -3.42
CA ASN A 46 6.82 12.54 -3.15
C ASN A 46 6.23 11.76 -1.96
N PRO A 47 5.90 10.47 -2.12
CA PRO A 47 5.34 9.67 -1.02
C PRO A 47 6.37 9.31 0.06
N ARG A 48 7.68 9.44 -0.19
CA ARG A 48 8.73 9.18 0.79
C ARG A 48 9.44 10.47 1.17
N GLU A 49 9.29 10.86 2.43
CA GLU A 49 9.93 12.05 3.00
C GLU A 49 11.46 11.88 3.11
N ALA A 50 12.18 12.98 3.22
CA ALA A 50 13.64 12.95 3.42
C ALA A 50 14.08 12.18 4.68
N THR A 51 13.20 12.08 5.67
CA THR A 51 13.37 11.26 6.89
C THR A 51 13.27 9.75 6.64
N GLY A 52 12.84 9.35 5.44
CA GLY A 52 12.53 7.96 5.10
C GLY A 52 11.11 7.51 5.45
N ARG A 53 10.31 8.39 6.05
CA ARG A 53 8.90 8.11 6.37
C ARG A 53 8.05 8.15 5.11
N ILE A 54 7.13 7.20 4.99
CA ILE A 54 6.15 7.17 3.89
C ILE A 54 4.87 7.87 4.35
N VAL A 55 4.36 8.80 3.54
CA VAL A 55 3.27 9.74 3.87
C VAL A 55 1.95 9.05 4.23
N CYS A 56 1.74 7.80 3.84
CA CYS A 56 0.56 7.00 4.25
C CYS A 56 0.43 6.91 5.79
N ALA A 57 1.56 7.00 6.52
CA ALA A 57 1.59 7.05 7.97
C ALA A 57 0.95 8.33 8.56
N ASN A 58 0.68 9.36 7.75
CA ASN A 58 0.01 10.58 8.22
C ASN A 58 -1.50 10.36 8.46
N CYS A 59 -2.08 9.37 7.78
CA CYS A 59 -3.50 9.01 7.94
C CYS A 59 -3.67 7.66 8.67
N HIS A 60 -2.77 6.70 8.46
CA HIS A 60 -2.76 5.38 9.11
C HIS A 60 -1.79 5.39 10.29
N LEU A 61 -2.28 5.84 11.46
CA LEU A 61 -1.44 6.21 12.61
C LEU A 61 -0.88 5.02 13.41
N ALA A 62 -1.56 3.87 13.36
CA ALA A 62 -1.12 2.69 14.11
C ALA A 62 0.01 1.96 13.36
N SER A 63 1.10 1.66 14.06
CA SER A 63 2.21 0.87 13.50
C SER A 63 1.86 -0.61 13.45
N LYS A 64 2.12 -1.26 12.30
CA LYS A 64 1.89 -2.69 12.05
C LYS A 64 3.00 -3.24 11.15
N PRO A 65 3.41 -4.51 11.31
CA PRO A 65 4.47 -5.09 10.51
C PRO A 65 4.06 -5.26 9.04
N VAL A 66 5.02 -5.07 8.14
CA VAL A 66 4.98 -5.47 6.72
C VAL A 66 6.32 -6.08 6.37
N ASP A 67 6.37 -6.85 5.31
CA ASP A 67 7.60 -7.47 4.84
C ASP A 67 7.67 -7.43 3.31
N ILE A 68 8.90 -7.47 2.78
CA ILE A 68 9.18 -7.50 1.36
C ILE A 68 10.31 -8.50 1.07
N GLU A 69 10.07 -9.38 0.12
CA GLU A 69 11.04 -10.34 -0.37
C GLU A 69 11.39 -10.02 -1.83
N VAL A 70 12.68 -9.88 -2.11
CA VAL A 70 13.23 -9.72 -3.45
C VAL A 70 14.44 -10.66 -3.64
N PRO A 71 14.81 -11.01 -4.87
CA PRO A 71 16.06 -11.72 -5.10
C PRO A 71 17.26 -10.88 -4.64
N GLN A 72 18.30 -11.50 -4.12
CA GLN A 72 19.53 -10.80 -3.70
C GLN A 72 20.19 -10.04 -4.84
N SER A 73 20.09 -10.58 -6.06
CA SER A 73 20.66 -9.94 -7.25
C SER A 73 19.86 -10.26 -8.50
N VAL A 74 19.88 -9.35 -9.46
CA VAL A 74 19.25 -9.50 -10.77
C VAL A 74 20.22 -9.10 -11.87
N LEU A 75 20.06 -9.68 -13.05
CA LEU A 75 20.75 -9.26 -14.26
C LEU A 75 20.03 -8.06 -14.90
N PRO A 76 20.72 -7.26 -15.73
CA PRO A 76 20.09 -6.21 -16.51
C PRO A 76 18.97 -6.76 -17.40
N ASP A 77 17.95 -5.92 -17.64
CA ASP A 77 16.83 -6.22 -18.52
C ASP A 77 16.15 -7.57 -18.22
N THR A 78 15.99 -7.90 -16.93
CA THR A 78 15.30 -9.11 -16.48
C THR A 78 14.09 -8.78 -15.61
N VAL A 79 13.03 -9.60 -15.71
CA VAL A 79 11.85 -9.48 -14.86
C VAL A 79 12.05 -10.33 -13.61
N PHE A 80 11.78 -9.74 -12.45
CA PHE A 80 11.83 -10.42 -11.16
C PHE A 80 10.59 -10.10 -10.33
N GLU A 81 10.35 -10.88 -9.29
CA GLU A 81 9.25 -10.68 -8.36
C GLU A 81 9.71 -9.93 -7.13
N ALA A 82 8.99 -8.88 -6.76
CA ALA A 82 9.01 -8.34 -5.41
C ALA A 82 7.73 -8.78 -4.70
N VAL A 83 7.87 -9.58 -3.65
CA VAL A 83 6.74 -10.16 -2.91
C VAL A 83 6.51 -9.33 -1.66
N VAL A 84 5.38 -8.67 -1.61
CA VAL A 84 4.96 -7.80 -0.49
C VAL A 84 4.01 -8.56 0.41
N LYS A 85 4.29 -8.58 1.72
CA LYS A 85 3.46 -9.25 2.74
C LYS A 85 2.90 -8.23 3.72
N ILE A 86 1.57 -8.26 3.89
CA ILE A 86 0.82 -7.39 4.80
C ILE A 86 0.03 -8.28 5.78
N PRO A 87 0.69 -8.85 6.80
CA PRO A 87 0.05 -9.79 7.71
C PRO A 87 -0.96 -9.08 8.63
N TYR A 88 -2.13 -9.69 8.83
CA TYR A 88 -3.10 -9.31 9.84
C TYR A 88 -4.02 -10.49 10.16
N ASP A 89 -4.72 -10.44 11.31
CA ASP A 89 -5.75 -11.41 11.66
C ASP A 89 -6.99 -11.22 10.78
N GLN A 90 -7.25 -12.17 9.89
CA GLN A 90 -8.34 -12.12 8.91
C GLN A 90 -9.75 -12.23 9.52
N GLN A 91 -9.87 -12.52 10.82
CA GLN A 91 -11.14 -12.56 11.54
C GLN A 91 -11.58 -11.19 12.04
N VAL A 92 -10.64 -10.24 12.19
CA VAL A 92 -10.98 -8.90 12.64
C VAL A 92 -11.78 -8.13 11.62
N GLN A 93 -12.69 -7.30 12.12
CA GLN A 93 -13.52 -6.42 11.32
C GLN A 93 -13.29 -4.96 11.72
N GLN A 94 -13.12 -4.09 10.73
CA GLN A 94 -12.98 -2.66 10.93
C GLN A 94 -14.34 -1.95 10.97
N VAL A 95 -14.36 -0.73 11.49
CA VAL A 95 -15.48 0.18 11.33
C VAL A 95 -15.45 0.78 9.92
N LEU A 96 -16.52 0.61 9.17
CA LEU A 96 -16.73 1.23 7.86
C LEU A 96 -17.21 2.69 8.01
N GLY A 97 -17.21 3.47 6.91
CA GLY A 97 -17.65 4.86 6.92
C GLY A 97 -19.06 5.08 7.48
N ASN A 98 -19.95 4.12 7.27
CA ASN A 98 -21.33 4.12 7.77
C ASN A 98 -21.47 3.58 9.21
N GLY A 99 -20.39 3.35 9.93
CA GLY A 99 -20.38 2.83 11.30
C GLY A 99 -20.57 1.33 11.46
N LYS A 100 -20.88 0.59 10.38
CA LYS A 100 -21.00 -0.87 10.41
C LYS A 100 -19.63 -1.56 10.46
N LYS A 101 -19.60 -2.82 10.88
CA LYS A 101 -18.38 -3.65 10.81
C LYS A 101 -18.23 -4.29 9.43
N GLY A 102 -16.99 -4.39 8.95
CA GLY A 102 -16.68 -5.03 7.68
C GLY A 102 -15.23 -5.52 7.59
N PRO A 103 -14.89 -6.26 6.52
CA PRO A 103 -13.55 -6.77 6.32
C PRO A 103 -12.54 -5.62 6.09
N LEU A 104 -11.26 -5.90 6.28
CA LEU A 104 -10.19 -4.96 5.99
C LEU A 104 -9.81 -5.06 4.51
N ASN A 105 -9.54 -3.90 3.91
CA ASN A 105 -8.78 -3.79 2.69
C ASN A 105 -7.30 -3.58 3.00
N VAL A 106 -6.44 -3.94 2.05
CA VAL A 106 -5.00 -3.71 2.10
C VAL A 106 -4.56 -2.86 0.91
N GLY A 107 -3.44 -2.19 1.06
CA GLY A 107 -2.82 -1.43 -0.01
C GLY A 107 -1.32 -1.31 0.24
N ALA A 108 -0.56 -1.11 -0.83
CA ALA A 108 0.89 -0.95 -0.75
C ALA A 108 1.38 0.16 -1.68
N VAL A 109 2.49 0.75 -1.30
CA VAL A 109 3.33 1.59 -2.14
C VAL A 109 4.73 1.00 -2.15
N LEU A 110 5.24 0.71 -3.34
CA LEU A 110 6.58 0.19 -3.57
C LEU A 110 7.41 1.28 -4.24
N VAL A 111 8.44 1.75 -3.55
CA VAL A 111 9.37 2.78 -4.03
C VAL A 111 10.60 2.07 -4.57
N LEU A 112 10.68 1.99 -5.88
CA LEU A 112 11.81 1.40 -6.60
C LEU A 112 12.90 2.45 -6.86
N PRO A 113 14.16 2.03 -7.01
CA PRO A 113 15.21 2.91 -7.49
C PRO A 113 14.93 3.41 -8.91
N GLU A 114 15.54 4.51 -9.29
CA GLU A 114 15.46 5.01 -10.67
C GLU A 114 15.91 3.96 -11.69
N GLY A 115 15.20 3.90 -12.81
CA GLY A 115 15.43 2.92 -13.87
C GLY A 115 14.70 1.59 -13.68
N PHE A 116 14.34 1.20 -12.46
CA PHE A 116 13.45 0.05 -12.21
C PHE A 116 12.01 0.45 -12.46
N GLN A 117 11.22 -0.44 -13.04
CA GLN A 117 9.83 -0.15 -13.39
C GLN A 117 8.96 -1.41 -13.33
N LEU A 118 7.67 -1.22 -13.40
CA LEU A 118 6.73 -2.33 -13.56
C LEU A 118 7.01 -3.02 -14.90
N ALA A 119 7.08 -4.35 -14.88
CA ALA A 119 7.32 -5.12 -16.10
C ALA A 119 6.13 -5.00 -17.06
N PRO A 120 6.36 -4.74 -18.36
CA PRO A 120 5.30 -4.75 -19.34
C PRO A 120 4.68 -6.15 -19.47
N PRO A 121 3.36 -6.25 -19.76
CA PRO A 121 2.62 -7.53 -19.71
C PRO A 121 3.20 -8.64 -20.59
N GLU A 122 3.82 -8.28 -21.70
CA GLU A 122 4.48 -9.22 -22.64
C GLU A 122 5.77 -9.82 -22.11
N ARG A 123 6.38 -9.19 -21.09
CA ARG A 123 7.61 -9.65 -20.44
C ARG A 123 7.33 -10.54 -19.22
N ILE A 124 6.09 -10.59 -18.76
CA ILE A 124 5.67 -11.34 -17.56
C ILE A 124 5.35 -12.77 -17.96
N SER A 125 5.96 -13.76 -17.30
CA SER A 125 5.68 -15.18 -17.52
C SER A 125 4.25 -15.54 -17.11
N GLU A 126 3.67 -16.59 -17.69
CA GLU A 126 2.32 -17.04 -17.33
C GLU A 126 2.23 -17.48 -15.86
N GLU A 127 3.29 -18.05 -15.30
CA GLU A 127 3.35 -18.40 -13.88
C GLU A 127 3.25 -17.14 -13.00
N MET A 128 4.04 -16.12 -13.33
CA MET A 128 4.03 -14.84 -12.61
C MET A 128 2.69 -14.13 -12.78
N LYS A 129 2.07 -14.14 -13.98
CA LYS A 129 0.73 -13.58 -14.21
C LYS A 129 -0.33 -14.23 -13.31
N ASN A 130 -0.25 -15.54 -13.12
CA ASN A 130 -1.17 -16.27 -12.24
C ASN A 130 -0.99 -15.84 -10.77
N ARG A 131 0.24 -15.59 -10.33
CA ARG A 131 0.55 -15.09 -8.98
C ARG A 131 0.14 -13.64 -8.77
N VAL A 132 0.35 -12.77 -9.75
CA VAL A 132 -0.13 -11.38 -9.76
C VAL A 132 -1.66 -11.32 -9.71
N GLY A 133 -2.32 -12.22 -10.43
CA GLY A 133 -3.78 -12.32 -10.45
C GLY A 133 -4.46 -11.09 -11.07
N LYS A 134 -5.44 -10.53 -10.35
CA LYS A 134 -6.22 -9.37 -10.82
C LYS A 134 -5.78 -8.06 -10.15
N LEU A 135 -4.55 -7.98 -9.66
CA LEU A 135 -4.03 -6.74 -9.11
C LEU A 135 -3.85 -5.69 -10.22
N TYR A 136 -4.28 -4.48 -9.92
CA TYR A 136 -4.02 -3.32 -10.77
C TYR A 136 -2.96 -2.46 -10.09
N PHE A 137 -1.86 -2.24 -10.78
CA PHE A 137 -0.77 -1.39 -10.36
C PHE A 137 -0.82 -0.09 -11.12
N SER A 138 -0.60 1.02 -10.43
CA SER A 138 -0.47 2.34 -11.05
C SER A 138 0.81 3.02 -10.57
N PRO A 139 1.45 3.84 -11.42
CA PRO A 139 2.50 4.73 -10.96
C PRO A 139 1.92 5.75 -9.97
N TYR A 140 2.74 6.21 -9.04
CA TYR A 140 2.34 7.21 -8.07
C TYR A 140 1.99 8.55 -8.75
N SER A 141 2.77 8.95 -9.74
CA SER A 141 2.53 10.12 -10.59
C SER A 141 3.23 9.96 -11.94
N GLU A 142 2.97 10.87 -12.86
CA GLU A 142 3.68 10.90 -14.16
C GLU A 142 5.19 11.11 -14.01
N SER A 143 5.61 11.86 -12.99
CA SER A 143 7.02 12.11 -12.66
C SER A 143 7.69 10.99 -11.88
N HIS A 144 6.93 10.10 -11.24
CA HIS A 144 7.43 9.02 -10.38
C HIS A 144 6.92 7.66 -10.85
N GLN A 145 7.33 7.25 -12.06
CA GLN A 145 6.96 5.97 -12.66
C GLN A 145 7.58 4.76 -11.93
N ASN A 146 8.67 4.98 -11.22
CA ASN A 146 9.36 3.99 -10.39
C ASN A 146 8.68 3.78 -9.03
N ILE A 147 7.68 4.58 -8.67
CA ILE A 147 6.89 4.40 -7.44
C ILE A 147 5.54 3.80 -7.81
N ILE A 148 5.29 2.59 -7.34
CA ILE A 148 4.13 1.79 -7.74
C ILE A 148 3.15 1.71 -6.58
N VAL A 149 1.88 1.97 -6.87
CA VAL A 149 0.80 1.93 -5.88
C VAL A 149 -0.20 0.84 -6.25
N VAL A 150 -0.70 0.14 -5.25
CA VAL A 150 -1.76 -0.86 -5.39
C VAL A 150 -2.77 -0.75 -4.23
N GLY A 151 -4.03 -0.90 -4.55
CA GLY A 151 -5.12 -0.91 -3.57
C GLY A 151 -6.03 0.32 -3.61
N PRO A 152 -7.09 0.32 -2.77
CA PRO A 152 -7.43 -0.72 -1.80
C PRO A 152 -7.93 -2.02 -2.46
N VAL A 153 -7.45 -3.15 -2.00
CA VAL A 153 -7.88 -4.48 -2.46
C VAL A 153 -8.33 -5.34 -1.26
N PRO A 154 -9.21 -6.34 -1.46
CA PRO A 154 -9.71 -7.17 -0.36
C PRO A 154 -8.57 -7.89 0.38
N GLY A 155 -8.36 -7.56 1.65
CA GLY A 155 -7.23 -8.07 2.43
C GLY A 155 -7.24 -9.59 2.59
N LYS A 156 -8.40 -10.24 2.71
CA LYS A 156 -8.48 -11.70 2.79
C LYS A 156 -7.84 -12.43 1.61
N LYS A 157 -7.79 -11.78 0.44
CA LYS A 157 -7.22 -12.36 -0.78
C LYS A 157 -5.78 -11.91 -1.03
N TYR A 158 -5.42 -10.72 -0.58
CA TYR A 158 -4.19 -10.03 -1.00
C TYR A 158 -3.29 -9.65 0.19
N THR A 159 -3.21 -10.50 1.23
CA THR A 159 -2.19 -10.37 2.28
C THR A 159 -0.78 -10.54 1.75
N GLU A 160 -0.64 -11.20 0.62
CA GLU A 160 0.58 -11.31 -0.18
C GLU A 160 0.28 -10.80 -1.59
N MET A 161 1.16 -9.94 -2.11
CA MET A 161 1.05 -9.33 -3.43
C MET A 161 2.38 -9.45 -4.16
N VAL A 162 2.34 -9.94 -5.40
CA VAL A 162 3.51 -10.08 -6.27
C VAL A 162 3.57 -8.90 -7.23
N PHE A 163 4.67 -8.15 -7.18
CA PHE A 163 4.97 -7.06 -8.09
C PHE A 163 5.96 -7.55 -9.14
N PRO A 164 5.57 -7.60 -10.42
CA PRO A 164 6.47 -7.95 -11.51
C PRO A 164 7.33 -6.73 -11.86
N ILE A 165 8.61 -6.78 -11.54
CA ILE A 165 9.53 -5.64 -11.71
C ILE A 165 10.54 -5.96 -12.82
N LEU A 166 10.75 -4.99 -13.71
CA LEU A 166 11.78 -5.01 -14.73
C LEU A 166 13.01 -4.25 -14.25
N SER A 167 14.16 -4.92 -14.25
CA SER A 167 15.44 -4.29 -13.94
C SER A 167 15.95 -3.45 -15.12
N PRO A 168 16.63 -2.33 -14.89
CA PRO A 168 17.20 -1.50 -15.94
C PRO A 168 18.43 -2.13 -16.57
N ASN A 169 18.81 -1.61 -17.75
CA ASN A 169 20.04 -2.02 -18.44
C ASN A 169 21.03 -0.85 -18.54
N PRO A 170 22.18 -0.91 -17.82
CA PRO A 170 23.22 0.11 -17.86
C PRO A 170 23.91 0.28 -19.23
N GLU A 171 23.70 -0.64 -20.16
CA GLU A 171 24.23 -0.49 -21.52
C GLU A 171 23.40 0.48 -22.34
N THR A 172 22.08 0.51 -22.13
CA THR A 172 21.14 1.40 -22.80
C THR A 172 20.87 2.67 -22.01
N ASP A 173 20.79 2.56 -20.69
CA ASP A 173 20.60 3.69 -19.78
C ASP A 173 21.89 3.97 -19.00
N LYS A 174 22.62 5.03 -19.39
CA LYS A 174 23.91 5.41 -18.76
C LYS A 174 23.77 6.08 -17.39
N THR A 175 22.58 6.43 -16.97
CA THR A 175 22.32 6.98 -15.63
C THR A 175 22.37 5.87 -14.57
N VAL A 176 22.02 4.67 -14.93
CA VAL A 176 22.06 3.48 -14.07
C VAL A 176 23.46 2.85 -14.04
N LYS A 177 23.86 2.35 -12.89
CA LYS A 177 25.14 1.66 -12.67
C LYS A 177 24.93 0.26 -12.09
N TYR A 178 25.97 -0.59 -12.18
CA TYR A 178 25.99 -1.90 -11.50
C TYR A 178 26.30 -1.68 -10.01
N LEU A 179 25.25 -1.43 -9.22
CA LEU A 179 25.32 -1.09 -7.79
C LEU A 179 24.31 -1.91 -6.99
N ASN A 180 24.36 -1.72 -5.69
CA ASN A 180 23.33 -2.13 -4.75
C ASN A 180 22.29 -1.00 -4.65
N TYR A 181 21.01 -1.35 -4.75
CA TYR A 181 19.90 -0.42 -4.82
C TYR A 181 18.88 -0.69 -3.71
N PRO A 182 18.52 0.33 -2.91
CA PRO A 182 17.49 0.17 -1.89
C PRO A 182 16.10 0.17 -2.52
N ILE A 183 15.21 -0.66 -1.97
CA ILE A 183 13.78 -0.72 -2.29
C ILE A 183 13.02 -0.47 -1.00
N TYR A 184 12.04 0.44 -1.03
CA TYR A 184 11.24 0.75 0.15
C TYR A 184 9.79 0.35 -0.06
N LEU A 185 9.20 -0.20 0.99
CA LEU A 185 7.81 -0.62 1.04
C LEU A 185 7.06 0.17 2.09
N GLY A 186 5.88 0.65 1.74
CA GLY A 186 4.83 1.03 2.67
C GLY A 186 3.61 0.15 2.44
N GLY A 187 3.06 -0.41 3.51
CA GLY A 187 1.87 -1.26 3.42
C GLY A 187 0.85 -0.94 4.51
N ASN A 188 -0.40 -0.80 4.14
CA ASN A 188 -1.49 -0.55 5.06
C ASN A 188 -2.53 -1.67 5.06
N ARG A 189 -3.22 -1.80 6.19
CA ARG A 189 -4.45 -2.59 6.33
C ARG A 189 -5.48 -1.78 7.06
N GLY A 190 -6.73 -1.87 6.58
CA GLY A 190 -7.85 -1.11 7.13
C GLY A 190 -7.83 0.38 6.80
N ARG A 191 -8.78 1.10 7.37
CA ARG A 191 -9.01 2.52 7.12
C ARG A 191 -8.08 3.41 7.94
N GLY A 192 -7.81 4.62 7.42
CA GLY A 192 -7.08 5.66 8.13
C GLY A 192 -7.88 6.24 9.31
N GLN A 193 -7.18 6.88 10.23
CA GLN A 193 -7.73 7.54 11.42
C GLN A 193 -7.97 9.02 11.17
N VAL A 194 -7.27 9.60 10.21
CA VAL A 194 -7.33 11.02 9.83
C VAL A 194 -7.60 11.13 8.34
N TYR A 195 -8.42 12.09 7.95
CA TYR A 195 -8.64 12.48 6.56
C TYR A 195 -7.57 13.48 6.09
N PRO A 196 -7.40 13.68 4.76
CA PRO A 196 -6.42 14.64 4.23
C PRO A 196 -6.64 16.09 4.69
N ASP A 197 -7.87 16.46 5.05
CA ASP A 197 -8.22 17.77 5.61
C ASP A 197 -7.91 17.92 7.11
N GLY A 198 -7.30 16.88 7.72
CA GLY A 198 -6.95 16.83 9.14
C GLY A 198 -8.08 16.41 10.08
N LYS A 199 -9.29 16.18 9.56
CA LYS A 199 -10.41 15.72 10.40
C LYS A 199 -10.25 14.28 10.81
N LYS A 200 -10.73 13.94 12.01
CA LYS A 200 -10.80 12.57 12.50
C LYS A 200 -11.83 11.75 11.71
N SER A 201 -11.44 10.53 11.32
CA SER A 201 -12.40 9.56 10.81
C SER A 201 -13.13 8.87 11.97
N ASN A 202 -14.20 8.13 11.66
CA ASN A 202 -14.87 7.29 12.67
C ASN A 202 -14.05 6.02 13.05
N ASN A 203 -12.83 5.89 12.55
CA ASN A 203 -11.92 4.79 12.88
C ASN A 203 -10.80 5.24 13.85
N THR A 204 -11.14 6.09 14.81
CA THR A 204 -10.20 6.62 15.82
C THR A 204 -10.89 6.88 17.14
N VAL A 205 -10.07 7.18 18.16
CA VAL A 205 -10.56 7.60 19.49
C VAL A 205 -11.02 9.05 19.47
N TYR A 206 -12.16 9.33 20.12
CA TYR A 206 -12.64 10.66 20.38
C TYR A 206 -12.39 11.01 21.85
N ASN A 207 -11.72 12.13 22.08
CA ASN A 207 -11.34 12.62 23.40
C ASN A 207 -12.11 13.92 23.70
N THR A 208 -12.36 14.19 24.97
CA THR A 208 -12.89 15.50 25.36
C THR A 208 -11.80 16.57 25.27
N PRO A 209 -12.08 17.71 24.63
CA PRO A 209 -11.10 18.79 24.55
C PRO A 209 -10.98 19.62 25.85
N SER A 210 -11.83 19.36 26.85
CA SER A 210 -11.87 20.11 28.10
C SER A 210 -12.29 19.23 29.29
N ALA A 211 -11.76 19.55 30.46
CA ALA A 211 -12.25 18.98 31.72
C ALA A 211 -13.67 19.50 32.05
N GLY A 212 -14.47 18.65 32.67
CA GLY A 212 -15.82 18.99 33.07
C GLY A 212 -16.68 17.80 33.50
N LEU A 213 -17.98 18.05 33.63
CA LEU A 213 -18.99 17.04 33.92
C LEU A 213 -19.73 16.67 32.65
N ILE A 214 -19.89 15.41 32.31
CA ILE A 214 -20.76 14.98 31.21
C ILE A 214 -22.20 15.25 31.59
N GLN A 215 -22.78 16.27 30.96
CA GLN A 215 -24.11 16.76 31.26
C GLN A 215 -25.18 15.92 30.58
N SER A 216 -24.98 15.57 29.31
CA SER A 216 -25.92 14.76 28.54
C SER A 216 -25.24 14.03 27.40
N ILE A 217 -25.83 12.89 27.06
CA ILE A 217 -25.44 12.07 25.89
C ILE A 217 -26.68 11.91 25.03
N GLY A 218 -26.64 12.43 23.80
CA GLY A 218 -27.74 12.40 22.85
C GLY A 218 -27.40 11.63 21.56
N THR A 219 -28.43 11.22 20.84
CA THR A 219 -28.27 10.66 19.49
C THR A 219 -28.40 11.79 18.46
N GLY A 220 -27.40 11.92 17.60
CA GLY A 220 -27.39 12.86 16.49
C GLY A 220 -27.87 12.24 15.18
N SER A 221 -27.67 12.98 14.08
CA SER A 221 -27.98 12.51 12.73
C SER A 221 -27.06 11.34 12.32
N GLU A 222 -27.51 10.48 11.42
CA GLU A 222 -26.75 9.38 10.82
C GLU A 222 -26.13 8.40 11.86
N GLY A 223 -26.74 8.26 13.03
CA GLY A 223 -26.24 7.40 14.10
C GLY A 223 -25.04 7.97 14.86
N SER A 224 -24.75 9.26 14.71
CA SER A 224 -23.75 9.94 15.52
C SER A 224 -24.22 10.08 16.97
N THR A 225 -23.29 10.26 17.89
CA THR A 225 -23.55 10.51 19.30
C THR A 225 -23.01 11.88 19.67
N THR A 226 -23.83 12.69 20.37
CA THR A 226 -23.41 13.97 20.92
C THR A 226 -23.13 13.84 22.40
N VAL A 227 -21.95 14.29 22.84
CA VAL A 227 -21.58 14.33 24.26
C VAL A 227 -21.42 15.80 24.68
N THR A 228 -22.25 16.25 25.59
CA THR A 228 -22.18 17.63 26.13
C THR A 228 -21.44 17.62 27.46
N VAL A 229 -20.35 18.36 27.52
CA VAL A 229 -19.51 18.53 28.71
C VAL A 229 -19.72 19.91 29.28
N LYS A 230 -20.14 20.01 30.54
CA LYS A 230 -20.27 21.25 31.30
C LYS A 230 -18.93 21.52 32.00
N LYS A 231 -18.31 22.65 31.69
CA LYS A 231 -17.04 23.08 32.30
C LYS A 231 -17.27 23.73 33.67
N ALA A 232 -16.18 23.92 34.42
CA ALA A 232 -16.21 24.56 35.73
C ALA A 232 -16.71 26.01 35.70
N ASP A 233 -16.50 26.72 34.59
CA ASP A 233 -17.00 28.10 34.36
C ASP A 233 -18.48 28.18 34.00
N GLY A 234 -19.18 27.03 33.95
CA GLY A 234 -20.59 26.91 33.60
C GLY A 234 -20.85 26.83 32.10
N SER A 235 -19.87 27.05 31.24
CA SER A 235 -20.01 26.89 29.78
C SER A 235 -20.14 25.43 29.40
N THR A 236 -20.78 25.16 28.27
CA THR A 236 -20.92 23.80 27.72
C THR A 236 -20.14 23.64 26.43
N LEU A 237 -19.61 22.47 26.24
CA LEU A 237 -18.93 22.04 25.01
C LEU A 237 -19.61 20.78 24.52
N THR A 238 -19.91 20.71 23.23
CA THR A 238 -20.52 19.52 22.62
C THR A 238 -19.52 18.90 21.63
N GLU A 239 -19.22 17.63 21.86
CA GLU A 239 -18.43 16.80 20.95
C GLU A 239 -19.38 15.90 20.15
N VAL A 240 -19.21 15.87 18.82
CA VAL A 240 -20.00 15.03 17.93
C VAL A 240 -19.15 13.83 17.51
N ILE A 241 -19.54 12.66 17.93
CA ILE A 241 -18.87 11.39 17.67
C ILE A 241 -19.62 10.69 16.55
N PRO A 242 -19.01 10.44 15.37
CA PRO A 242 -19.68 9.73 14.29
C PRO A 242 -19.96 8.26 14.64
N ALA A 243 -20.89 7.64 13.92
CA ALA A 243 -21.22 6.22 14.12
C ALA A 243 -19.99 5.30 13.98
N GLY A 244 -19.82 4.37 14.92
CA GLY A 244 -18.75 3.36 14.92
C GLY A 244 -18.02 3.22 16.24
N PRO A 245 -17.33 4.26 16.77
CA PRO A 245 -16.73 4.21 18.10
C PRO A 245 -17.78 4.03 19.19
N GLN A 246 -17.48 3.22 20.20
CA GLN A 246 -18.36 2.98 21.34
C GLN A 246 -17.98 3.91 22.49
N LEU A 247 -18.99 4.57 23.10
CA LEU A 247 -18.78 5.35 24.30
C LEU A 247 -18.29 4.47 25.46
N ILE A 248 -17.33 5.03 26.23
CA ILE A 248 -16.80 4.44 27.46
C ILE A 248 -17.09 5.32 28.68
N VAL A 249 -17.85 6.36 28.50
CA VAL A 249 -18.23 7.33 29.54
C VAL A 249 -19.75 7.37 29.69
N ALA A 250 -20.24 7.88 30.83
CA ALA A 250 -21.65 7.99 31.15
C ALA A 250 -22.03 9.42 31.57
N GLU A 251 -23.31 9.75 31.52
CA GLU A 251 -23.85 11.02 32.07
C GLU A 251 -23.56 11.11 33.57
N GLY A 252 -23.21 12.30 34.03
CA GLY A 252 -22.82 12.55 35.41
C GLY A 252 -21.36 12.20 35.73
N GLN A 253 -20.62 11.68 34.80
CA GLN A 253 -19.19 11.38 34.99
C GLN A 253 -18.35 12.64 34.83
N THR A 254 -17.38 12.85 35.73
CA THR A 254 -16.35 13.89 35.60
C THR A 254 -15.24 13.39 34.71
N VAL A 255 -14.81 14.22 33.74
CA VAL A 255 -13.74 13.95 32.80
C VAL A 255 -12.67 15.03 32.87
N VAL A 256 -11.42 14.65 32.61
CA VAL A 256 -10.30 15.57 32.48
C VAL A 256 -10.05 15.90 31.01
N ALA A 257 -9.36 17.00 30.72
CA ALA A 257 -9.00 17.36 29.36
C ALA A 257 -8.20 16.19 28.71
N ASP A 258 -8.47 15.95 27.42
CA ASP A 258 -7.88 14.88 26.62
C ASP A 258 -8.27 13.44 27.02
N GLN A 259 -9.19 13.28 27.99
CA GLN A 259 -9.67 11.95 28.35
C GLN A 259 -10.46 11.31 27.21
N PRO A 260 -10.21 10.03 26.89
CA PRO A 260 -11.01 9.31 25.90
C PRO A 260 -12.49 9.23 26.28
N LEU A 261 -13.37 9.62 25.34
CA LEU A 261 -14.82 9.44 25.42
C LEU A 261 -15.25 8.12 24.80
N THR A 262 -14.41 7.56 23.90
CA THR A 262 -14.71 6.33 23.18
C THR A 262 -13.58 5.32 23.29
N ASN A 263 -13.91 4.04 23.04
CA ASN A 263 -12.90 3.03 22.74
C ASN A 263 -12.14 3.38 21.43
N ASN A 264 -11.04 2.68 21.19
CA ASN A 264 -10.32 2.74 19.93
C ASN A 264 -10.89 1.65 18.98
N PRO A 265 -11.64 2.00 17.93
CA PRO A 265 -12.19 1.02 16.99
C PRO A 265 -11.17 0.52 15.96
N ASN A 266 -10.00 1.16 15.88
CA ASN A 266 -9.01 0.83 14.87
C ASN A 266 -8.37 -0.55 15.11
N VAL A 267 -8.45 -1.41 14.11
CA VAL A 267 -7.83 -2.73 14.07
C VAL A 267 -6.75 -2.82 12.99
N GLY A 268 -6.65 -1.79 12.17
CA GLY A 268 -5.71 -1.67 11.07
C GLY A 268 -4.39 -1.01 11.45
N GLY A 269 -3.68 -0.54 10.45
CA GLY A 269 -2.45 0.22 10.61
C GLY A 269 -1.54 0.20 9.39
N PHE A 270 -0.41 0.87 9.52
CA PHE A 270 0.59 1.04 8.48
C PHE A 270 1.95 0.51 8.93
N GLY A 271 2.70 -0.05 8.00
CA GLY A 271 4.09 -0.47 8.21
C GLY A 271 4.98 -0.06 7.07
N GLN A 272 6.27 0.01 7.34
CA GLN A 272 7.32 0.22 6.36
C GLN A 272 8.36 -0.89 6.48
N ALA A 273 8.91 -1.29 5.35
CA ALA A 273 10.05 -2.19 5.26
C ALA A 273 11.03 -1.68 4.21
N GLU A 274 12.26 -2.12 4.32
CA GLU A 274 13.36 -1.77 3.42
C GLU A 274 14.10 -3.05 3.05
N THR A 275 14.51 -3.15 1.80
CA THR A 275 15.36 -4.22 1.29
C THR A 275 16.31 -3.68 0.24
N GLU A 276 17.26 -4.49 -0.19
CA GLU A 276 18.25 -4.11 -1.19
C GLU A 276 18.31 -5.16 -2.30
N ILE A 277 18.64 -4.71 -3.52
CA ILE A 277 18.84 -5.57 -4.67
C ILE A 277 20.12 -5.17 -5.41
N VAL A 278 20.94 -6.16 -5.76
CA VAL A 278 22.15 -5.93 -6.55
C VAL A 278 21.82 -6.04 -8.03
N LEU A 279 22.06 -4.96 -8.79
CA LEU A 279 22.09 -5.05 -10.25
C LEU A 279 23.45 -5.61 -10.68
N GLN A 280 23.48 -6.89 -11.06
CA GLN A 280 24.68 -7.65 -11.27
C GLN A 280 25.26 -7.44 -12.67
N ASN A 281 26.57 -7.23 -12.77
CA ASN A 281 27.27 -7.13 -14.05
C ASN A 281 27.48 -8.54 -14.65
N PRO A 282 26.93 -8.86 -15.85
CA PRO A 282 27.11 -10.17 -16.48
C PRO A 282 28.57 -10.52 -16.75
N ALA A 283 29.37 -9.56 -17.20
CA ALA A 283 30.80 -9.80 -17.47
C ALA A 283 31.59 -10.14 -16.20
N ARG A 284 31.24 -9.50 -15.07
CA ARG A 284 31.82 -9.84 -13.75
C ARG A 284 31.47 -11.27 -13.34
N VAL A 285 30.23 -11.71 -13.53
CA VAL A 285 29.79 -13.07 -13.22
C VAL A 285 30.55 -14.07 -14.06
N GLN A 286 30.64 -13.84 -15.39
CA GLN A 286 31.42 -14.69 -16.31
C GLN A 286 32.89 -14.75 -15.94
N GLY A 287 33.51 -13.61 -15.62
CA GLY A 287 34.91 -13.54 -15.16
C GLY A 287 35.16 -14.33 -13.88
N LEU A 288 34.24 -14.27 -12.91
CA LEU A 288 34.33 -15.06 -11.67
C LEU A 288 34.23 -16.57 -11.94
N ILE A 289 33.29 -16.99 -12.80
CA ILE A 289 33.16 -18.40 -13.20
C ILE A 289 34.44 -18.88 -13.85
N LEU A 290 35.01 -18.13 -14.80
CA LEU A 290 36.29 -18.48 -15.45
C LEU A 290 37.43 -18.57 -14.43
N PHE A 291 37.52 -17.60 -13.51
CA PHE A 291 38.55 -17.61 -12.45
C PHE A 291 38.45 -18.87 -11.58
N PHE A 292 37.26 -19.16 -11.02
CA PHE A 292 37.10 -20.35 -10.18
C PHE A 292 37.35 -21.65 -10.95
N THR A 293 36.92 -21.76 -12.21
CA THR A 293 37.20 -22.90 -13.06
C THR A 293 38.70 -23.10 -13.24
N THR A 294 39.45 -22.01 -13.50
CA THR A 294 40.90 -22.05 -13.64
C THR A 294 41.57 -22.49 -12.33
N VAL A 295 41.12 -21.99 -11.19
CA VAL A 295 41.65 -22.40 -9.87
C VAL A 295 41.42 -23.90 -9.63
N VAL A 296 40.21 -24.40 -9.91
CA VAL A 296 39.90 -25.84 -9.76
C VAL A 296 40.80 -26.69 -10.67
N LEU A 297 40.93 -26.31 -11.94
CA LEU A 297 41.81 -27.01 -12.87
C LEU A 297 43.27 -27.02 -12.40
N ALA A 298 43.79 -25.87 -11.92
CA ALA A 298 45.14 -25.81 -11.36
C ALA A 298 45.33 -26.76 -10.17
N GLN A 299 44.33 -26.83 -9.26
CA GLN A 299 44.36 -27.76 -8.12
C GLN A 299 44.38 -29.23 -8.59
N VAL A 300 43.58 -29.58 -9.59
CA VAL A 300 43.57 -30.93 -10.17
C VAL A 300 44.94 -31.28 -10.75
N PHE A 301 45.54 -30.37 -11.54
CA PHE A 301 46.87 -30.60 -12.12
C PHE A 301 47.95 -30.74 -11.04
N LEU A 302 47.92 -29.95 -9.97
CA LEU A 302 48.85 -30.06 -8.86
C LEU A 302 48.74 -31.42 -8.15
N VAL A 303 47.53 -31.92 -7.92
CA VAL A 303 47.29 -33.25 -7.32
C VAL A 303 47.78 -34.35 -8.24
N LEU A 304 47.52 -34.27 -9.56
CA LEU A 304 47.99 -35.22 -10.53
C LEU A 304 49.53 -35.25 -10.62
N LYS A 305 50.17 -34.07 -10.65
CA LYS A 305 51.64 -33.95 -10.63
C LYS A 305 52.23 -34.53 -9.35
N LYS A 306 51.64 -34.28 -8.19
CA LYS A 306 52.08 -34.88 -6.92
C LYS A 306 52.01 -36.41 -6.98
N LYS A 307 50.89 -36.98 -7.44
CA LYS A 307 50.73 -38.43 -7.59
C LYS A 307 51.73 -39.05 -8.59
N GLN A 308 52.01 -38.33 -9.68
CA GLN A 308 53.05 -38.78 -10.66
C GLN A 308 54.43 -38.80 -10.03
N PHE A 309 54.76 -37.71 -9.28
CA PHE A 309 56.06 -37.65 -8.59
C PHE A 309 56.22 -38.74 -7.54
N GLU A 310 55.18 -39.02 -6.72
CA GLU A 310 55.18 -40.13 -5.77
C GLU A 310 55.37 -41.47 -6.43
N LYS A 311 54.78 -41.73 -7.60
CA LYS A 311 55.01 -43.00 -8.39
C LYS A 311 56.40 -43.07 -8.90
N VAL A 312 57.03 -42.01 -9.36
CA VAL A 312 58.43 -42.00 -9.83
C VAL A 312 59.38 -42.30 -8.66
N GLN A 313 59.22 -41.66 -7.52
CA GLN A 313 60.02 -41.94 -6.34
C GLN A 313 59.90 -43.35 -5.84
N LEU A 314 58.71 -43.95 -5.85
CA LEU A 314 58.47 -45.32 -5.47
C LEU A 314 59.21 -46.28 -6.46
N ALA A 315 59.25 -45.98 -7.75
CA ALA A 315 59.97 -46.76 -8.76
C ALA A 315 61.48 -46.68 -8.55
N GLU A 316 62.00 -45.47 -8.26
CA GLU A 316 63.46 -45.27 -8.00
C GLU A 316 63.92 -45.91 -6.70
N MET A 317 63.06 -46.08 -5.68
CA MET A 317 63.45 -46.77 -4.43
C MET A 317 63.42 -48.30 -4.52
N ASN A 318 62.86 -48.85 -5.58
CA ASN A 318 62.76 -50.31 -5.79
C ASN A 318 63.83 -50.87 -6.75
N PHE A 319 64.83 -50.03 -7.10
CA PHE A 319 66.01 -50.48 -7.87
C PHE A 319 67.22 -50.69 -6.97
#